data_e698cdb499053cb19e9c8a578f2da051
#
_entry.id   e698cdb499053cb19e9c8a578f2da051
#
_cell.length_a   1.000
_cell.length_b   1.000
_cell.length_c   1.000
_cell.angle_alpha   90.00
_cell.angle_beta   90.00
_cell.angle_gamma   90.00
#
_symmetry.space_group_name_H-M   'P 1'
#
loop_
_entity.id
_entity.type
_entity.pdbx_description
1 polymer ?
#
loop_
_entity_poly.entity_id
_entity_poly.type
_entity_poly.pdbx_seq_one_letter_code
_entity_poly.pdbx_strand_id
1 'polypeptide(L)'
;MAVVALLLSCNTHNGNVLQIAEQGSFAVGGTVLTDSLGRNYHGDHAYVFYQKPVDARKYPLVFAHGVGQFSKTWETTPDGREGFQNIFLRRGFSTYLVDQPRRGNAGRGTETVTISPAFDEEEWFNRFRVGIYPDYFEGVQFSRSKEALDQFFRQMTPNIGTVDFEVYSDAYAALFDKIGPAIFVTHSQGGPVGWRTLLKTDNIKAIVSYEPGGGIPFPEGQVPEEGKILTLSKKTEGVEVPMSDFMKYTEIPIIVYYGDNLPETDERPELYEWTRRLHLMRQWAKMLNELGGDVTVIHLPEIGLHGNTHFPMSDLNNIEVADLLSKWLYEKNLD
;
A
#
# COMPACT_ATOMS: atom_id res chain seq x y z
N MET A 1 10.68 -37.64 54.75
CA MET A 1 9.59 -36.94 54.02
C MET A 1 10.23 -35.71 53.35
N ALA A 2 10.45 -35.78 52.06
CA ALA A 2 10.96 -34.65 51.28
C ALA A 2 9.77 -33.92 50.65
N VAL A 3 9.59 -32.65 51.00
CA VAL A 3 8.60 -31.75 50.41
C VAL A 3 9.15 -31.20 49.11
N VAL A 4 8.60 -31.67 47.99
CA VAL A 4 8.87 -31.11 46.68
C VAL A 4 7.99 -29.87 46.52
N ALA A 5 8.56 -28.68 46.59
CA ALA A 5 7.89 -27.42 46.25
C ALA A 5 7.81 -27.30 44.71
N LEU A 6 6.61 -27.50 44.16
CA LEU A 6 6.31 -27.09 42.75
C LEU A 6 6.32 -25.57 42.69
N LEU A 7 7.36 -25.00 42.09
CA LEU A 7 7.37 -23.63 41.65
C LEU A 7 6.48 -23.51 40.39
N LEU A 8 5.22 -23.14 40.57
CA LEU A 8 4.36 -22.64 39.51
C LEU A 8 4.92 -21.29 39.07
N SER A 9 5.68 -21.28 37.98
CA SER A 9 6.05 -20.05 37.29
C SER A 9 4.76 -19.48 36.66
N CYS A 10 4.13 -18.54 37.34
CA CYS A 10 3.14 -17.67 36.72
C CYS A 10 3.85 -16.81 35.68
N ASN A 11 3.84 -17.23 34.41
CA ASN A 11 4.12 -16.33 33.30
C ASN A 11 3.00 -15.29 33.25
N THR A 12 3.20 -14.17 33.95
CA THR A 12 2.41 -12.96 33.69
C THR A 12 2.82 -12.50 32.30
N HIS A 13 2.06 -12.89 31.29
CA HIS A 13 2.17 -12.31 29.95
C HIS A 13 1.94 -10.81 30.11
N ASN A 14 3.00 -10.03 30.06
CA ASN A 14 2.91 -8.59 29.82
C ASN A 14 2.22 -8.43 28.46
N GLY A 15 1.00 -7.90 28.43
CA GLY A 15 0.18 -7.74 27.24
C GLY A 15 0.79 -6.87 26.11
N ASN A 16 2.08 -6.55 26.24
CA ASN A 16 2.86 -5.73 25.32
C ASN A 16 3.90 -6.52 24.49
N VAL A 17 4.06 -7.83 24.73
CA VAL A 17 5.02 -8.66 24.00
C VAL A 17 4.41 -9.13 22.68
N LEU A 18 5.06 -8.80 21.55
CA LEU A 18 4.74 -9.36 20.25
C LEU A 18 5.42 -10.72 20.09
N GLN A 19 4.63 -11.79 19.93
CA GLN A 19 5.12 -13.15 19.76
C GLN A 19 5.07 -13.56 18.29
N ILE A 20 6.23 -13.82 17.71
CA ILE A 20 6.38 -14.25 16.32
C ILE A 20 6.71 -15.75 16.29
N ALA A 21 5.85 -16.53 15.66
CA ALA A 21 6.06 -17.97 15.47
C ALA A 21 7.05 -18.27 14.34
N GLU A 22 7.02 -17.45 13.27
CA GLU A 22 7.85 -17.62 12.09
C GLU A 22 8.15 -16.26 11.46
N GLN A 23 9.38 -16.05 10.99
CA GLN A 23 9.76 -14.92 10.16
C GLN A 23 10.84 -15.31 9.17
N GLY A 24 10.93 -14.58 8.07
CA GLY A 24 11.95 -14.82 7.05
C GLY A 24 11.84 -13.86 5.88
N SER A 25 12.64 -14.10 4.86
CA SER A 25 12.58 -13.34 3.62
C SER A 25 12.91 -14.22 2.41
N PHE A 26 12.41 -13.80 1.25
CA PHE A 26 12.71 -14.44 -0.03
C PHE A 26 12.52 -13.44 -1.18
N ALA A 27 13.06 -13.78 -2.36
CA ALA A 27 12.76 -13.09 -3.60
C ALA A 27 11.70 -13.87 -4.40
N VAL A 28 10.88 -13.16 -5.19
CA VAL A 28 9.82 -13.77 -5.99
C VAL A 28 9.61 -13.01 -7.32
N GLY A 29 9.17 -13.74 -8.34
CA GLY A 29 9.02 -13.20 -9.69
C GLY A 29 10.36 -12.85 -10.34
N GLY A 30 10.33 -11.90 -11.25
CA GLY A 30 11.50 -11.39 -11.93
C GLY A 30 11.85 -12.12 -13.23
N THR A 31 12.95 -11.69 -13.81
CA THR A 31 13.44 -12.14 -15.13
C THR A 31 14.86 -12.68 -15.01
N VAL A 32 15.16 -13.73 -15.75
CA VAL A 32 16.53 -14.26 -15.92
C VAL A 32 17.01 -13.93 -17.32
N LEU A 33 18.01 -13.07 -17.44
CA LEU A 33 18.69 -12.80 -18.70
C LEU A 33 19.88 -13.74 -18.83
N THR A 34 20.11 -14.24 -20.06
CA THR A 34 21.29 -15.08 -20.36
C THR A 34 22.05 -14.42 -21.51
N ASP A 35 23.35 -14.22 -21.33
CA ASP A 35 24.21 -13.65 -22.36
C ASP A 35 24.68 -14.71 -23.38
N SER A 36 25.42 -14.27 -24.42
CA SER A 36 25.96 -15.12 -25.46
C SER A 36 26.97 -16.18 -24.99
N LEU A 37 27.48 -16.03 -23.75
CA LEU A 37 28.40 -17.00 -23.12
C LEU A 37 27.66 -17.93 -22.15
N GLY A 38 26.32 -17.87 -22.09
CA GLY A 38 25.50 -18.70 -21.20
C GLY A 38 25.53 -18.25 -19.74
N ARG A 39 25.98 -17.02 -19.42
CA ARG A 39 25.99 -16.47 -18.06
C ARG A 39 24.64 -15.83 -17.74
N ASN A 40 24.12 -16.11 -16.53
CA ASN A 40 22.81 -15.68 -16.11
C ASN A 40 22.86 -14.43 -15.25
N TYR A 41 21.82 -13.59 -15.38
CA TYR A 41 21.55 -12.44 -14.56
C TYR A 41 20.07 -12.46 -14.12
N HIS A 42 19.84 -12.50 -12.78
CA HIS A 42 18.51 -12.45 -12.20
C HIS A 42 18.19 -10.99 -11.82
N GLY A 43 17.11 -10.43 -12.36
CA GLY A 43 16.67 -9.06 -12.08
C GLY A 43 15.15 -8.95 -12.05
N ASP A 44 14.65 -7.75 -11.75
CA ASP A 44 13.21 -7.40 -11.72
C ASP A 44 12.36 -8.28 -10.78
N HIS A 45 12.97 -8.95 -9.81
CA HIS A 45 12.25 -9.67 -8.75
C HIS A 45 11.79 -8.71 -7.64
N ALA A 46 10.75 -9.07 -6.90
CA ALA A 46 10.41 -8.44 -5.64
C ALA A 46 11.18 -9.08 -4.48
N TYR A 47 11.48 -8.28 -3.44
CA TYR A 47 11.94 -8.78 -2.16
C TYR A 47 10.77 -8.80 -1.18
N VAL A 48 10.64 -9.88 -0.41
CA VAL A 48 9.56 -10.08 0.55
C VAL A 48 10.15 -10.41 1.92
N PHE A 49 9.81 -9.61 2.92
CA PHE A 49 10.02 -9.92 4.33
C PHE A 49 8.68 -10.28 4.97
N TYR A 50 8.62 -11.38 5.72
CA TYR A 50 7.39 -11.80 6.36
C TYR A 50 7.55 -12.14 7.84
N GLN A 51 6.47 -11.94 8.58
CA GLN A 51 6.32 -12.37 9.97
C GLN A 51 4.93 -12.98 10.17
N LYS A 52 4.90 -14.09 10.91
CA LYS A 52 3.67 -14.77 11.31
C LYS A 52 3.58 -14.78 12.83
N PRO A 53 2.58 -14.15 13.43
CA PRO A 53 2.39 -14.22 14.88
C PRO A 53 1.95 -15.63 15.32
N VAL A 54 2.09 -15.89 16.60
CA VAL A 54 1.48 -17.08 17.20
C VAL A 54 -0.04 -16.96 17.07
N ASP A 55 -0.72 -18.07 16.75
CA ASP A 55 -2.16 -18.12 16.48
C ASP A 55 -2.63 -17.17 15.37
N ALA A 56 -1.87 -17.16 14.26
CA ALA A 56 -2.14 -16.30 13.12
C ALA A 56 -3.55 -16.50 12.53
N ARG A 57 -4.21 -15.39 12.17
CA ARG A 57 -5.46 -15.38 11.42
C ARG A 57 -5.30 -16.04 10.06
N LYS A 58 -6.43 -16.44 9.46
CA LYS A 58 -6.47 -17.23 8.23
C LYS A 58 -5.80 -16.55 7.04
N TYR A 59 -6.07 -15.26 6.82
CA TYR A 59 -5.58 -14.52 5.67
C TYR A 59 -4.48 -13.55 6.07
N PRO A 60 -3.25 -13.70 5.53
CA PRO A 60 -2.20 -12.71 5.74
C PRO A 60 -2.48 -11.40 5.02
N LEU A 61 -1.84 -10.32 5.47
CA LEU A 61 -1.81 -9.03 4.80
C LEU A 61 -0.52 -8.90 3.97
N VAL A 62 -0.66 -8.64 2.67
CA VAL A 62 0.45 -8.34 1.76
C VAL A 62 0.45 -6.84 1.49
N PHE A 63 1.57 -6.16 1.74
CA PHE A 63 1.67 -4.71 1.69
C PHE A 63 2.46 -4.23 0.47
N ALA A 64 1.85 -3.35 -0.33
CA ALA A 64 2.46 -2.69 -1.48
C ALA A 64 2.59 -1.18 -1.23
N HIS A 65 3.82 -0.67 -1.30
CA HIS A 65 4.15 0.73 -1.11
C HIS A 65 3.89 1.60 -2.35
N GLY A 66 3.98 2.93 -2.18
CA GLY A 66 3.84 3.94 -3.24
C GLY A 66 5.13 4.28 -3.98
N VAL A 67 5.05 5.34 -4.82
CA VAL A 67 6.19 5.92 -5.52
C VAL A 67 7.18 6.53 -4.53
N GLY A 68 8.47 6.42 -4.81
CA GLY A 68 9.51 6.94 -3.92
C GLY A 68 9.59 6.23 -2.56
N GLN A 69 8.88 5.11 -2.37
CA GLN A 69 8.80 4.38 -1.12
C GLN A 69 9.33 2.95 -1.26
N PHE A 70 9.49 2.26 -0.14
CA PHE A 70 9.76 0.84 -0.01
C PHE A 70 9.05 0.31 1.23
N SER A 71 9.28 -0.93 1.62
CA SER A 71 8.58 -1.59 2.75
C SER A 71 8.58 -0.79 4.05
N LYS A 72 9.58 0.09 4.27
CA LYS A 72 9.68 0.99 5.42
C LYS A 72 8.41 1.81 5.70
N THR A 73 7.63 2.12 4.66
CA THR A 73 6.35 2.84 4.78
C THR A 73 5.38 2.16 5.76
N TRP A 74 5.45 0.84 5.90
CA TRP A 74 4.55 0.04 6.72
C TRP A 74 5.13 -0.32 8.10
N GLU A 75 6.42 -0.09 8.30
CA GLU A 75 7.15 -0.38 9.54
C GLU A 75 6.93 0.73 10.59
N THR A 76 7.99 1.18 11.23
CA THR A 76 7.94 2.30 12.18
C THR A 76 7.60 3.61 11.47
N THR A 77 6.65 4.38 12.01
CA THR A 77 6.29 5.71 11.51
C THR A 77 7.47 6.70 11.60
N PRO A 78 7.46 7.81 10.83
CA PRO A 78 8.54 8.80 10.89
C PRO A 78 8.81 9.39 12.28
N ASP A 79 7.80 9.44 13.14
CA ASP A 79 7.91 9.91 14.54
C ASP A 79 8.18 8.79 15.56
N GLY A 80 8.50 7.57 15.08
CA GLY A 80 8.99 6.46 15.92
C GLY A 80 7.92 5.56 16.54
N ARG A 81 6.63 5.75 16.22
CA ARG A 81 5.53 4.87 16.68
C ARG A 81 5.48 3.57 15.86
N GLU A 82 4.68 2.60 16.29
CA GLU A 82 4.38 1.40 15.52
C GLU A 82 3.60 1.76 14.26
N GLY A 83 4.07 1.26 13.11
CA GLY A 83 3.32 1.30 11.86
C GLY A 83 2.43 0.06 11.69
N PHE A 84 1.79 -0.04 10.55
CA PHE A 84 0.80 -1.09 10.28
C PHE A 84 1.34 -2.51 10.40
N GLN A 85 2.61 -2.76 10.08
CA GLN A 85 3.23 -4.07 10.31
C GLN A 85 3.01 -4.55 11.75
N ASN A 86 3.49 -3.79 12.75
CA ASN A 86 3.41 -4.18 14.15
C ASN A 86 1.96 -4.15 14.67
N ILE A 87 1.17 -3.15 14.27
CA ILE A 87 -0.24 -3.04 14.66
C ILE A 87 -1.00 -4.30 14.23
N PHE A 88 -0.86 -4.75 12.97
CA PHE A 88 -1.59 -5.91 12.48
C PHE A 88 -1.02 -7.25 12.96
N LEU A 89 0.30 -7.34 13.20
CA LEU A 89 0.88 -8.50 13.90
C LEU A 89 0.28 -8.66 15.30
N ARG A 90 0.10 -7.56 16.06
CA ARG A 90 -0.57 -7.59 17.39
C ARG A 90 -2.05 -7.98 17.30
N ARG A 91 -2.68 -7.73 16.15
CA ARG A 91 -4.07 -8.13 15.85
C ARG A 91 -4.18 -9.55 15.30
N GLY A 92 -3.06 -10.29 15.26
CA GLY A 92 -3.01 -11.69 14.83
C GLY A 92 -2.86 -11.90 13.32
N PHE A 93 -2.65 -10.86 12.52
CA PHE A 93 -2.42 -11.04 11.08
C PHE A 93 -0.95 -11.32 10.79
N SER A 94 -0.68 -12.32 9.95
CA SER A 94 0.62 -12.45 9.31
C SER A 94 0.83 -11.29 8.34
N THR A 95 2.04 -10.73 8.30
CA THR A 95 2.37 -9.60 7.43
C THR A 95 3.46 -9.96 6.45
N TYR A 96 3.28 -9.56 5.19
CA TYR A 96 4.26 -9.68 4.12
C TYR A 96 4.56 -8.28 3.60
N LEU A 97 5.73 -7.76 3.93
CA LEU A 97 6.21 -6.48 3.44
C LEU A 97 7.00 -6.69 2.16
N VAL A 98 6.63 -5.97 1.11
CA VAL A 98 7.20 -6.18 -0.22
C VAL A 98 7.93 -4.93 -0.69
N ASP A 99 9.20 -5.07 -1.04
CA ASP A 99 9.87 -4.11 -1.91
C ASP A 99 9.58 -4.52 -3.36
N GLN A 100 8.89 -3.64 -4.07
CA GLN A 100 8.57 -3.85 -5.48
C GLN A 100 9.85 -3.99 -6.32
N PRO A 101 9.82 -4.68 -7.46
CA PRO A 101 10.96 -4.70 -8.37
C PRO A 101 11.55 -3.31 -8.61
N ARG A 102 12.87 -3.21 -8.66
CA ARG A 102 13.62 -1.97 -8.87
C ARG A 102 13.51 -0.97 -7.71
N ARG A 103 13.22 -1.45 -6.49
CA ARG A 103 13.02 -0.61 -5.31
C ARG A 103 13.63 -1.25 -4.06
N GLY A 104 14.14 -0.45 -3.12
CA GLY A 104 14.63 -0.93 -1.83
C GLY A 104 15.58 -2.12 -1.94
N ASN A 105 15.29 -3.22 -1.23
CA ASN A 105 16.06 -4.47 -1.29
C ASN A 105 15.91 -5.24 -2.62
N ALA A 106 14.95 -4.87 -3.46
CA ALA A 106 14.72 -5.43 -4.80
C ALA A 106 15.36 -4.57 -5.91
N GLY A 107 16.45 -3.88 -5.60
CA GLY A 107 17.09 -2.91 -6.49
C GLY A 107 17.82 -3.49 -7.72
N ARG A 108 17.83 -4.80 -7.93
CA ARG A 108 18.49 -5.42 -9.09
C ARG A 108 17.56 -5.46 -10.30
N GLY A 109 17.62 -4.41 -11.13
CA GLY A 109 16.82 -4.28 -12.34
C GLY A 109 17.49 -4.91 -13.57
N THR A 110 16.72 -5.10 -14.65
CA THR A 110 17.22 -5.58 -15.96
C THR A 110 17.53 -4.43 -16.92
N GLU A 111 17.34 -3.19 -16.49
CA GLU A 111 17.57 -1.99 -17.28
C GLU A 111 18.82 -1.24 -16.81
N THR A 112 19.46 -0.53 -17.73
CA THR A 112 20.51 0.43 -17.38
C THR A 112 19.87 1.76 -17.00
N VAL A 113 20.20 2.28 -15.80
CA VAL A 113 19.68 3.54 -15.30
C VAL A 113 20.78 4.37 -14.65
N THR A 114 20.69 5.68 -14.77
CA THR A 114 21.49 6.63 -14.00
C THR A 114 20.64 7.24 -12.92
N ILE A 115 21.07 7.13 -11.67
CA ILE A 115 20.40 7.73 -10.53
C ILE A 115 21.13 9.03 -10.18
N SER A 116 20.37 10.12 -10.11
CA SER A 116 20.88 11.43 -9.70
C SER A 116 20.10 11.92 -8.49
N PRO A 117 20.70 12.72 -7.58
CA PRO A 117 19.96 13.37 -6.53
C PRO A 117 18.84 14.26 -7.13
N ALA A 118 17.63 14.14 -6.59
CA ALA A 118 16.52 15.03 -6.88
C ALA A 118 16.26 15.94 -5.66
N PHE A 119 16.02 17.23 -5.91
CA PHE A 119 15.69 18.21 -4.87
C PHE A 119 14.18 18.43 -4.91
N ASP A 120 13.42 17.44 -4.45
CA ASP A 120 11.97 17.37 -4.59
C ASP A 120 11.22 17.17 -3.24
N GLU A 121 11.92 17.32 -2.10
CA GLU A 121 11.35 17.10 -0.77
C GLU A 121 10.20 18.07 -0.47
N GLU A 122 10.34 19.36 -0.84
CA GLU A 122 9.29 20.37 -0.66
C GLU A 122 8.08 20.07 -1.55
N GLU A 123 8.29 19.59 -2.78
CA GLU A 123 7.20 19.16 -3.66
C GLU A 123 6.44 17.98 -3.07
N TRP A 124 7.15 16.99 -2.54
CA TRP A 124 6.52 15.84 -1.90
C TRP A 124 5.79 16.22 -0.60
N PHE A 125 6.33 17.14 0.19
CA PHE A 125 5.66 17.67 1.37
C PHE A 125 4.28 18.25 1.01
N ASN A 126 4.23 19.07 -0.06
CA ASN A 126 2.99 19.67 -0.54
C ASN A 126 2.06 18.61 -1.12
N ARG A 127 2.54 17.80 -2.05
CA ARG A 127 1.76 16.80 -2.78
C ARG A 127 1.18 15.73 -1.87
N PHE A 128 1.88 15.41 -0.78
CA PHE A 128 1.39 14.46 0.21
C PHE A 128 0.52 15.10 1.28
N ARG A 129 0.17 16.36 1.13
CA ARG A 129 -0.77 17.09 1.97
C ARG A 129 -0.35 17.19 3.44
N VAL A 130 0.95 17.27 3.69
CA VAL A 130 1.49 17.62 5.01
C VAL A 130 1.26 19.11 5.27
N GLY A 131 1.36 19.94 4.24
CA GLY A 131 1.17 21.36 4.28
C GLY A 131 1.54 22.02 2.95
N ILE A 132 1.89 23.29 3.00
CA ILE A 132 2.56 24.04 1.94
C ILE A 132 3.90 24.48 2.50
N TYR A 133 4.94 23.81 2.08
CA TYR A 133 6.28 23.98 2.68
C TYR A 133 6.68 25.46 2.82
N PRO A 134 7.20 25.90 3.98
CA PRO A 134 7.46 25.08 5.18
C PRO A 134 6.28 24.97 6.18
N ASP A 135 5.11 25.47 5.83
CA ASP A 135 3.96 25.58 6.73
C ASP A 135 3.08 24.32 6.67
N TYR A 136 2.77 23.77 7.85
CA TYR A 136 1.90 22.61 7.98
C TYR A 136 0.43 23.01 7.90
N PHE A 137 -0.42 22.17 7.34
CA PHE A 137 -1.87 22.39 7.41
C PHE A 137 -2.35 22.37 8.86
N GLU A 138 -3.39 23.17 9.15
CA GLU A 138 -4.02 23.17 10.46
C GLU A 138 -4.64 21.78 10.75
N GLY A 139 -4.40 21.25 11.95
CA GLY A 139 -4.93 19.95 12.34
C GLY A 139 -4.33 18.73 11.63
N VAL A 140 -3.28 18.91 10.79
CA VAL A 140 -2.65 17.79 10.10
C VAL A 140 -2.16 16.73 11.08
N GLN A 141 -2.40 15.48 10.77
CA GLN A 141 -2.02 14.31 11.58
C GLN A 141 -0.56 13.87 11.32
N PHE A 142 0.31 14.80 11.04
CA PHE A 142 1.74 14.59 10.88
C PHE A 142 2.52 15.25 12.03
N SER A 143 3.56 14.59 12.53
CA SER A 143 4.40 15.14 13.58
C SER A 143 5.19 16.36 13.07
N ARG A 144 5.06 17.49 13.77
CA ARG A 144 5.77 18.74 13.41
C ARG A 144 7.21 18.78 13.93
N SER A 145 7.72 17.69 14.51
CA SER A 145 9.11 17.63 14.93
C SER A 145 10.05 17.58 13.73
N LYS A 146 11.18 18.27 13.83
CA LYS A 146 12.21 18.20 12.78
C LYS A 146 12.69 16.78 12.53
N GLU A 147 12.81 15.96 13.58
CA GLU A 147 13.26 14.57 13.46
C GLU A 147 12.26 13.74 12.64
N ALA A 148 10.96 13.88 12.89
CA ALA A 148 9.95 13.16 12.12
C ALA A 148 9.96 13.58 10.64
N LEU A 149 10.13 14.86 10.32
CA LEU A 149 10.24 15.34 8.95
C LEU A 149 11.52 14.80 8.28
N ASP A 150 12.65 14.82 8.98
CA ASP A 150 13.91 14.27 8.47
C ASP A 150 13.80 12.76 8.20
N GLN A 151 13.12 12.02 9.07
CA GLN A 151 12.87 10.57 8.89
C GLN A 151 11.91 10.31 7.72
N PHE A 152 10.89 11.15 7.55
CA PHE A 152 9.96 11.05 6.43
C PHE A 152 10.68 11.22 5.08
N PHE A 153 11.58 12.19 4.94
CA PHE A 153 12.35 12.39 3.72
C PHE A 153 13.40 11.27 3.51
N ARG A 154 14.04 10.77 4.59
CA ARG A 154 15.03 9.69 4.50
C ARG A 154 14.44 8.33 4.12
N GLN A 155 13.15 8.12 4.26
CA GLN A 155 12.51 6.90 3.77
C GLN A 155 12.22 6.93 2.26
N MET A 156 12.46 8.06 1.59
CA MET A 156 12.38 8.14 0.15
C MET A 156 13.49 7.32 -0.50
N THR A 157 13.15 6.55 -1.54
CA THR A 157 14.09 5.72 -2.27
C THR A 157 13.88 5.86 -3.78
N PRO A 158 14.96 5.94 -4.57
CA PRO A 158 14.83 6.03 -6.01
C PRO A 158 14.30 4.74 -6.62
N ASN A 159 13.67 4.85 -7.78
CA ASN A 159 13.40 3.71 -8.65
C ASN A 159 14.63 3.40 -9.49
N ILE A 160 15.11 2.15 -9.44
CA ILE A 160 16.26 1.69 -10.22
C ILE A 160 15.76 1.06 -11.53
N GLY A 161 15.37 1.88 -12.49
CA GLY A 161 14.75 1.52 -13.75
C GLY A 161 13.46 2.28 -14.01
N THR A 162 12.80 1.99 -15.14
CA THR A 162 11.49 2.56 -15.45
C THR A 162 10.41 1.99 -14.54
N VAL A 163 9.35 2.77 -14.31
CA VAL A 163 8.14 2.28 -13.64
C VAL A 163 7.37 1.41 -14.63
N ASP A 164 7.37 0.11 -14.38
CA ASP A 164 6.68 -0.88 -15.18
C ASP A 164 5.66 -1.65 -14.32
N PHE A 165 4.38 -1.32 -14.52
CA PHE A 165 3.30 -1.92 -13.74
C PHE A 165 3.08 -3.40 -14.07
N GLU A 166 3.47 -3.87 -15.26
CA GLU A 166 3.39 -5.29 -15.60
C GLU A 166 4.43 -6.09 -14.83
N VAL A 167 5.69 -5.64 -14.81
CA VAL A 167 6.76 -6.25 -14.02
C VAL A 167 6.38 -6.28 -12.52
N TYR A 168 5.78 -5.21 -12.00
CA TYR A 168 5.39 -5.16 -10.60
C TYR A 168 4.24 -6.12 -10.31
N SER A 169 3.18 -6.10 -11.11
CA SER A 169 2.02 -6.99 -10.91
C SER A 169 2.35 -8.46 -11.11
N ASP A 170 3.27 -8.81 -12.03
CA ASP A 170 3.76 -10.18 -12.19
C ASP A 170 4.49 -10.68 -10.94
N ALA A 171 5.32 -9.83 -10.32
CA ALA A 171 6.01 -10.19 -9.09
C ALA A 171 5.05 -10.40 -7.91
N TYR A 172 4.00 -9.54 -7.78
CA TYR A 172 2.96 -9.75 -6.77
C TYR A 172 2.10 -10.98 -7.06
N ALA A 173 1.71 -11.24 -8.31
CA ALA A 173 0.98 -12.45 -8.66
C ALA A 173 1.78 -13.70 -8.26
N ALA A 174 3.07 -13.75 -8.60
CA ALA A 174 3.96 -14.82 -8.18
C ALA A 174 4.08 -14.95 -6.64
N LEU A 175 4.00 -13.84 -5.90
CA LEU A 175 3.93 -13.88 -4.44
C LEU A 175 2.64 -14.54 -3.96
N PHE A 176 1.48 -14.08 -4.44
CA PHE A 176 0.18 -14.65 -4.07
C PHE A 176 0.08 -16.14 -4.44
N ASP A 177 0.61 -16.55 -5.59
CA ASP A 177 0.64 -17.95 -5.98
C ASP A 177 1.54 -18.80 -5.07
N LYS A 178 2.62 -18.21 -4.55
CA LYS A 178 3.54 -18.87 -3.62
C LYS A 178 2.95 -19.02 -2.21
N ILE A 179 2.26 -18.00 -1.69
CA ILE A 179 1.77 -17.99 -0.30
C ILE A 179 0.33 -18.43 -0.15
N GLY A 180 -0.43 -18.49 -1.26
CA GLY A 180 -1.86 -18.78 -1.27
C GLY A 180 -2.74 -17.57 -0.95
N PRO A 181 -4.01 -17.80 -0.58
CA PRO A 181 -5.01 -16.75 -0.39
C PRO A 181 -4.61 -15.72 0.67
N ALA A 182 -4.65 -14.43 0.29
CA ALA A 182 -4.25 -13.31 1.15
C ALA A 182 -5.05 -12.03 0.83
N ILE A 183 -4.94 -11.03 1.69
CA ILE A 183 -5.51 -9.70 1.53
C ILE A 183 -4.43 -8.77 1.01
N PHE A 184 -4.73 -8.02 -0.04
CA PHE A 184 -3.79 -7.09 -0.65
C PHE A 184 -4.02 -5.66 -0.13
N VAL A 185 -3.06 -5.12 0.61
CA VAL A 185 -3.07 -3.76 1.15
C VAL A 185 -2.12 -2.91 0.31
N THR A 186 -2.65 -1.92 -0.38
CA THR A 186 -1.89 -1.08 -1.31
C THR A 186 -1.89 0.38 -0.88
N HIS A 187 -0.86 1.12 -1.27
CA HIS A 187 -0.77 2.55 -1.07
C HIS A 187 -0.31 3.25 -2.35
N SER A 188 -0.97 4.36 -2.69
CA SER A 188 -0.54 5.28 -3.76
C SER A 188 -0.29 4.55 -5.09
N GLN A 189 0.94 4.58 -5.63
CA GLN A 189 1.33 3.84 -6.84
C GLN A 189 1.09 2.32 -6.72
N GLY A 190 1.02 1.78 -5.51
CA GLY A 190 0.61 0.40 -5.27
C GLY A 190 -0.83 0.10 -5.70
N GLY A 191 -1.72 1.10 -5.77
CA GLY A 191 -3.11 0.94 -6.22
C GLY A 191 -3.20 0.35 -7.64
N PRO A 192 -2.66 1.01 -8.68
CA PRO A 192 -2.64 0.45 -10.04
C PRO A 192 -1.90 -0.90 -10.15
N VAL A 193 -0.94 -1.18 -9.28
CA VAL A 193 -0.34 -2.52 -9.17
C VAL A 193 -1.38 -3.51 -8.65
N GLY A 194 -2.13 -3.13 -7.61
CA GLY A 194 -3.18 -3.97 -7.03
C GLY A 194 -4.25 -4.36 -8.04
N TRP A 195 -4.74 -3.37 -8.79
CA TRP A 195 -5.75 -3.61 -9.84
C TRP A 195 -5.27 -4.62 -10.90
N ARG A 196 -4.02 -4.48 -11.36
CA ARG A 196 -3.43 -5.41 -12.34
C ARG A 196 -3.15 -6.79 -11.76
N THR A 197 -2.69 -6.86 -10.53
CA THR A 197 -2.38 -8.14 -9.88
C THR A 197 -3.63 -9.01 -9.74
N LEU A 198 -4.79 -8.42 -9.44
CA LEU A 198 -6.07 -9.14 -9.34
C LEU A 198 -6.43 -9.86 -10.67
N LEU A 199 -6.02 -9.30 -11.80
CA LEU A 199 -6.28 -9.93 -13.11
C LEU A 199 -5.37 -11.13 -13.39
N LYS A 200 -4.33 -11.37 -12.56
CA LYS A 200 -3.27 -12.37 -12.80
C LYS A 200 -3.29 -13.53 -11.81
N THR A 201 -4.05 -13.45 -10.71
CA THR A 201 -4.12 -14.52 -9.69
C THR A 201 -5.46 -14.52 -8.99
N ASP A 202 -5.98 -15.72 -8.63
CA ASP A 202 -7.23 -15.89 -7.87
C ASP A 202 -7.00 -15.92 -6.35
N ASN A 203 -5.76 -15.70 -5.90
CA ASN A 203 -5.37 -15.76 -4.50
C ASN A 203 -5.59 -14.44 -3.73
N ILE A 204 -6.05 -13.37 -4.37
CA ILE A 204 -6.44 -12.14 -3.70
C ILE A 204 -7.88 -12.28 -3.18
N LYS A 205 -8.08 -12.18 -1.86
CA LYS A 205 -9.39 -12.33 -1.22
C LYS A 205 -10.06 -10.99 -0.92
N ALA A 206 -9.30 -9.92 -0.88
CA ALA A 206 -9.79 -8.55 -0.81
C ALA A 206 -8.67 -7.58 -1.21
N ILE A 207 -9.05 -6.39 -1.66
CA ILE A 207 -8.11 -5.27 -1.82
C ILE A 207 -8.49 -4.15 -0.86
N VAL A 208 -7.48 -3.69 -0.13
CA VAL A 208 -7.53 -2.49 0.71
C VAL A 208 -6.58 -1.47 0.09
N SER A 209 -7.07 -0.31 -0.32
CA SER A 209 -6.24 0.67 -1.00
C SER A 209 -6.27 2.02 -0.29
N TYR A 210 -5.12 2.45 0.19
CA TYR A 210 -4.94 3.78 0.78
C TYR A 210 -4.46 4.74 -0.30
N GLU A 211 -5.23 5.79 -0.56
CA GLU A 211 -4.84 6.88 -1.46
C GLU A 211 -4.34 6.38 -2.84
N PRO A 212 -5.05 5.48 -3.54
CA PRO A 212 -4.55 4.93 -4.78
C PRO A 212 -4.21 6.02 -5.79
N GLY A 213 -3.07 5.83 -6.48
CA GLY A 213 -2.71 6.62 -7.64
C GLY A 213 -3.66 6.37 -8.82
N GLY A 214 -3.39 7.02 -9.95
CA GLY A 214 -4.15 6.81 -11.19
C GLY A 214 -4.07 5.38 -11.74
N GLY A 215 -4.56 5.19 -12.97
CA GLY A 215 -4.65 3.87 -13.59
C GLY A 215 -5.84 3.06 -13.07
N ILE A 216 -6.93 3.77 -12.72
CA ILE A 216 -8.21 3.17 -12.29
C ILE A 216 -8.85 2.50 -13.51
N PRO A 217 -9.14 1.17 -13.46
CA PRO A 217 -9.65 0.45 -14.60
C PRO A 217 -11.14 0.73 -14.85
N PHE A 218 -11.49 1.03 -16.09
CA PHE A 218 -12.88 1.17 -16.58
C PHE A 218 -13.10 0.28 -17.79
N PRO A 219 -14.33 -0.14 -18.09
CA PRO A 219 -14.61 -0.84 -19.34
C PRO A 219 -14.25 0.01 -20.56
N GLU A 220 -13.82 -0.63 -21.64
CA GLU A 220 -13.54 0.03 -22.91
C GLU A 220 -14.68 0.99 -23.32
N GLY A 221 -14.33 2.21 -23.68
CA GLY A 221 -15.25 3.29 -24.07
C GLY A 221 -16.04 3.92 -22.90
N GLN A 222 -15.80 3.52 -21.64
CA GLN A 222 -16.57 3.99 -20.48
C GLN A 222 -15.74 4.79 -19.46
N VAL A 223 -14.49 5.16 -19.79
CA VAL A 223 -13.70 6.04 -18.94
C VAL A 223 -14.39 7.41 -18.85
N PRO A 224 -14.74 7.90 -17.64
CA PRO A 224 -15.31 9.23 -17.46
C PRO A 224 -14.37 10.33 -17.96
N GLU A 225 -14.92 11.51 -18.31
CA GLU A 225 -14.11 12.63 -18.82
C GLU A 225 -13.00 13.04 -17.85
N GLU A 226 -13.27 13.05 -16.54
CA GLU A 226 -12.25 13.31 -15.52
C GLU A 226 -11.10 12.31 -15.57
N GLY A 227 -11.38 11.04 -15.90
CA GLY A 227 -10.39 9.98 -16.04
C GLY A 227 -9.49 10.10 -17.27
N LYS A 228 -9.91 10.89 -18.27
CA LYS A 228 -9.13 11.16 -19.50
C LYS A 228 -8.16 12.32 -19.34
N ILE A 229 -8.27 13.09 -18.24
CA ILE A 229 -7.38 14.22 -17.95
C ILE A 229 -5.97 13.69 -17.63
N LEU A 230 -4.97 14.33 -18.24
CA LEU A 230 -3.58 13.97 -17.96
C LEU A 230 -3.18 14.44 -16.55
N THR A 231 -2.54 13.55 -15.83
CA THR A 231 -1.88 13.83 -14.55
C THR A 231 -0.64 14.70 -14.74
N LEU A 232 -0.06 15.19 -13.67
CA LEU A 232 1.26 15.84 -13.69
C LEU A 232 2.34 14.92 -14.27
N SER A 233 2.20 13.60 -14.13
CA SER A 233 3.09 12.60 -14.75
C SER A 233 2.74 12.29 -16.21
N LYS A 234 1.85 13.08 -16.84
CA LYS A 234 1.39 12.94 -18.25
C LYS A 234 0.76 11.57 -18.57
N LYS A 235 0.14 10.93 -17.59
CA LYS A 235 -0.64 9.71 -17.73
C LYS A 235 -2.11 10.01 -17.42
N THR A 236 -3.04 9.26 -17.99
CA THR A 236 -4.47 9.37 -17.65
C THR A 236 -4.76 8.72 -16.28
N GLU A 237 -5.73 9.26 -15.55
CA GLU A 237 -6.17 8.69 -14.28
C GLU A 237 -6.96 7.39 -14.49
N GLY A 238 -7.82 7.35 -15.51
CA GLY A 238 -8.54 6.15 -15.92
C GLY A 238 -7.81 5.38 -17.01
N VAL A 239 -7.93 4.06 -17.01
CA VAL A 239 -7.41 3.17 -18.05
C VAL A 239 -8.53 2.25 -18.52
N GLU A 240 -8.54 1.94 -19.82
CA GLU A 240 -9.51 1.02 -20.41
C GLU A 240 -9.07 -0.43 -20.20
N VAL A 241 -10.03 -1.28 -19.83
CA VAL A 241 -9.86 -2.74 -19.75
C VAL A 241 -11.05 -3.43 -20.43
N PRO A 242 -10.88 -4.66 -20.96
CA PRO A 242 -11.99 -5.46 -21.42
C PRO A 242 -13.08 -5.63 -20.33
N MET A 243 -14.34 -5.70 -20.71
CA MET A 243 -15.43 -5.91 -19.75
C MET A 243 -15.25 -7.19 -18.92
N SER A 244 -14.71 -8.26 -19.51
CA SER A 244 -14.38 -9.51 -18.80
C SER A 244 -13.41 -9.30 -17.64
N ASP A 245 -12.41 -8.44 -17.84
CA ASP A 245 -11.42 -8.09 -16.79
C ASP A 245 -12.04 -7.15 -15.76
N PHE A 246 -12.88 -6.20 -16.20
CA PHE A 246 -13.60 -5.31 -15.30
C PHE A 246 -14.52 -6.10 -14.35
N MET A 247 -15.18 -7.15 -14.81
CA MET A 247 -16.03 -7.99 -13.99
C MET A 247 -15.28 -8.71 -12.85
N LYS A 248 -13.99 -8.97 -12.97
CA LYS A 248 -13.20 -9.58 -11.89
C LYS A 248 -13.15 -8.74 -10.62
N TYR A 249 -13.28 -7.41 -10.73
CA TYR A 249 -13.35 -6.53 -9.55
C TYR A 249 -14.67 -6.66 -8.77
N THR A 250 -15.68 -7.31 -9.33
CA THR A 250 -16.94 -7.60 -8.61
C THR A 250 -16.88 -8.87 -7.76
N GLU A 251 -15.84 -9.69 -7.92
CA GLU A 251 -15.74 -11.04 -7.29
C GLU A 251 -15.18 -11.00 -5.88
N ILE A 252 -14.58 -9.88 -5.47
CA ILE A 252 -13.96 -9.71 -4.14
C ILE A 252 -14.38 -8.39 -3.50
N PRO A 253 -14.44 -8.29 -2.17
CA PRO A 253 -14.66 -7.02 -1.50
C PRO A 253 -13.45 -6.09 -1.65
N ILE A 254 -13.73 -4.81 -1.90
CA ILE A 254 -12.70 -3.76 -2.08
C ILE A 254 -13.06 -2.57 -1.19
N ILE A 255 -12.07 -2.05 -0.46
CA ILE A 255 -12.21 -0.79 0.26
C ILE A 255 -11.08 0.18 -0.08
N VAL A 256 -11.45 1.44 -0.27
CA VAL A 256 -10.53 2.52 -0.61
C VAL A 256 -10.66 3.64 0.40
N TYR A 257 -9.54 4.14 0.92
CA TYR A 257 -9.49 5.25 1.86
C TYR A 257 -8.78 6.45 1.23
N TYR A 258 -9.36 7.65 1.45
CA TYR A 258 -8.74 8.93 1.12
C TYR A 258 -8.64 9.79 2.38
N GLY A 259 -7.51 10.48 2.55
CA GLY A 259 -7.24 11.41 3.64
C GLY A 259 -7.89 12.78 3.46
N ASP A 260 -7.41 13.74 4.20
CA ASP A 260 -7.93 15.12 4.27
C ASP A 260 -7.15 16.10 3.38
N ASN A 261 -7.49 17.38 3.49
CA ASN A 261 -6.88 18.50 2.77
C ASN A 261 -6.94 18.36 1.25
N LEU A 262 -8.08 17.87 0.74
CA LEU A 262 -8.41 17.81 -0.67
C LEU A 262 -9.07 19.12 -1.09
N PRO A 263 -8.46 19.95 -1.96
CA PRO A 263 -9.03 21.23 -2.37
C PRO A 263 -10.25 21.04 -3.28
N GLU A 264 -11.20 21.98 -3.23
CA GLU A 264 -12.38 21.97 -4.10
C GLU A 264 -12.08 22.51 -5.50
N THR A 265 -11.00 23.29 -5.67
CA THR A 265 -10.63 23.94 -6.92
C THR A 265 -9.23 23.54 -7.37
N ASP A 266 -8.93 23.77 -8.64
CA ASP A 266 -7.65 23.42 -9.29
C ASP A 266 -6.56 24.52 -9.18
N GLU A 267 -6.73 25.48 -8.27
CA GLU A 267 -5.69 26.51 -8.00
C GLU A 267 -4.34 25.89 -7.61
N ARG A 268 -4.37 24.66 -7.08
CA ARG A 268 -3.19 23.84 -6.78
C ARG A 268 -3.34 22.48 -7.46
N PRO A 269 -2.92 22.34 -8.71
CA PRO A 269 -3.12 21.12 -9.48
C PRO A 269 -2.54 19.86 -8.83
N GLU A 270 -1.41 19.99 -8.12
CA GLU A 270 -0.73 18.89 -7.40
C GLU A 270 -1.54 18.33 -6.24
N LEU A 271 -2.42 19.14 -5.65
CA LEU A 271 -3.37 18.73 -4.61
C LEU A 271 -4.71 18.32 -5.22
N TYR A 272 -5.21 19.10 -6.20
CA TYR A 272 -6.50 18.84 -6.84
C TYR A 272 -6.53 17.50 -7.60
N GLU A 273 -5.38 16.99 -8.02
CA GLU A 273 -5.25 15.66 -8.60
C GLU A 273 -5.82 14.57 -7.67
N TRP A 274 -5.67 14.72 -6.34
CA TRP A 274 -6.22 13.78 -5.36
C TRP A 274 -7.74 13.91 -5.22
N THR A 275 -8.29 15.11 -5.32
CA THR A 275 -9.75 15.35 -5.35
C THR A 275 -10.38 14.66 -6.57
N ARG A 276 -9.78 14.82 -7.75
CA ARG A 276 -10.25 14.12 -8.97
C ARG A 276 -10.18 12.60 -8.80
N ARG A 277 -9.12 12.07 -8.20
CA ARG A 277 -9.01 10.63 -7.94
C ARG A 277 -10.10 10.12 -7.02
N LEU A 278 -10.43 10.85 -5.95
CA LEU A 278 -11.55 10.51 -5.07
C LEU A 278 -12.87 10.48 -5.85
N HIS A 279 -13.16 11.48 -6.67
CA HIS A 279 -14.39 11.53 -7.48
C HIS A 279 -14.43 10.36 -8.47
N LEU A 280 -13.34 10.12 -9.18
CA LEU A 280 -13.24 9.05 -10.15
C LEU A 280 -13.38 7.67 -9.50
N MET A 281 -12.77 7.48 -8.32
CA MET A 281 -12.88 6.24 -7.56
C MET A 281 -14.33 5.99 -7.08
N ARG A 282 -15.07 7.03 -6.73
CA ARG A 282 -16.50 6.92 -6.40
C ARG A 282 -17.35 6.51 -7.60
N GLN A 283 -17.04 7.03 -8.79
CA GLN A 283 -17.71 6.63 -10.04
C GLN A 283 -17.39 5.17 -10.36
N TRP A 284 -16.13 4.76 -10.22
CA TRP A 284 -15.69 3.37 -10.38
C TRP A 284 -16.42 2.42 -9.42
N ALA A 285 -16.46 2.76 -8.13
CA ALA A 285 -17.15 1.97 -7.12
C ALA A 285 -18.65 1.84 -7.41
N LYS A 286 -19.30 2.94 -7.82
CA LYS A 286 -20.71 2.93 -8.22
C LYS A 286 -20.96 1.95 -9.36
N MET A 287 -20.14 2.03 -10.42
CA MET A 287 -20.28 1.15 -11.60
C MET A 287 -20.12 -0.33 -11.22
N LEU A 288 -19.12 -0.67 -10.41
CA LEU A 288 -18.92 -2.05 -9.94
C LEU A 288 -20.07 -2.54 -9.07
N ASN A 289 -20.55 -1.71 -8.14
CA ASN A 289 -21.66 -2.08 -7.27
C ASN A 289 -22.98 -2.27 -8.04
N GLU A 290 -23.22 -1.49 -9.10
CA GLU A 290 -24.34 -1.71 -10.02
C GLU A 290 -24.25 -3.05 -10.77
N LEU A 291 -23.04 -3.58 -10.95
CA LEU A 291 -22.76 -4.89 -11.55
C LEU A 291 -22.70 -6.03 -10.51
N GLY A 292 -23.03 -5.77 -9.25
CA GLY A 292 -23.06 -6.77 -8.17
C GLY A 292 -21.77 -6.89 -7.37
N GLY A 293 -20.84 -5.95 -7.52
CA GLY A 293 -19.60 -5.87 -6.72
C GLY A 293 -19.84 -5.38 -5.29
N ASP A 294 -18.77 -5.39 -4.51
CA ASP A 294 -18.75 -4.93 -3.10
C ASP A 294 -17.57 -3.97 -2.90
N VAL A 295 -17.76 -2.72 -3.35
CA VAL A 295 -16.72 -1.68 -3.33
C VAL A 295 -17.16 -0.52 -2.45
N THR A 296 -16.34 -0.18 -1.46
CA THR A 296 -16.55 0.94 -0.54
C THR A 296 -15.44 1.98 -0.72
N VAL A 297 -15.80 3.26 -0.84
CA VAL A 297 -14.86 4.39 -0.87
C VAL A 297 -15.14 5.28 0.32
N ILE A 298 -14.14 5.48 1.15
CA ILE A 298 -14.21 6.30 2.37
C ILE A 298 -13.29 7.51 2.21
N HIS A 299 -13.84 8.69 2.33
CA HIS A 299 -13.12 9.92 2.59
C HIS A 299 -13.11 10.13 4.11
N LEU A 300 -11.94 10.05 4.74
CA LEU A 300 -11.80 10.00 6.19
C LEU A 300 -12.48 11.17 6.92
N PRO A 301 -12.46 12.42 6.40
CA PRO A 301 -13.20 13.53 7.01
C PRO A 301 -14.72 13.30 7.11
N GLU A 302 -15.32 12.59 6.15
CA GLU A 302 -16.77 12.32 6.15
C GLU A 302 -17.22 11.37 7.28
N ILE A 303 -16.26 10.68 7.90
CA ILE A 303 -16.50 9.82 9.05
C ILE A 303 -15.88 10.36 10.36
N GLY A 304 -15.46 11.64 10.35
CA GLY A 304 -14.94 12.35 11.52
C GLY A 304 -13.45 12.20 11.79
N LEU A 305 -12.67 11.58 10.87
CA LEU A 305 -11.21 11.54 10.96
C LEU A 305 -10.61 12.62 10.08
N HIS A 306 -10.07 13.66 10.71
CA HIS A 306 -9.55 14.84 10.04
C HIS A 306 -8.03 14.95 10.09
N GLY A 307 -7.47 15.70 9.13
CA GLY A 307 -6.05 16.04 9.06
C GLY A 307 -5.15 14.91 8.52
N ASN A 308 -5.71 13.80 8.07
CA ASN A 308 -4.91 12.72 7.49
C ASN A 308 -4.22 13.14 6.19
N THR A 309 -2.93 12.84 6.12
CA THR A 309 -2.08 13.09 4.96
C THR A 309 -2.29 12.03 3.88
N HIS A 310 -1.42 12.04 2.88
CA HIS A 310 -1.34 10.94 1.90
C HIS A 310 -0.91 9.60 2.52
N PHE A 311 -0.46 9.59 3.77
CA PHE A 311 0.01 8.40 4.49
C PHE A 311 -0.84 8.09 5.74
N PRO A 312 -2.14 7.80 5.62
CA PRO A 312 -3.01 7.56 6.77
C PRO A 312 -2.47 6.47 7.71
N MET A 313 -1.72 5.49 7.15
CA MET A 313 -1.09 4.40 7.90
C MET A 313 0.07 4.86 8.79
N SER A 314 0.63 6.06 8.57
CA SER A 314 1.76 6.63 9.32
C SER A 314 1.39 7.86 10.13
N ASP A 315 0.21 8.42 9.90
CA ASP A 315 -0.28 9.62 10.56
C ASP A 315 -0.44 9.42 12.08
N LEU A 316 -0.55 10.52 12.84
CA LEU A 316 -0.63 10.49 14.31
C LEU A 316 -1.81 9.65 14.82
N ASN A 317 -2.89 9.56 14.04
CA ASN A 317 -4.09 8.76 14.32
C ASN A 317 -4.10 7.42 13.57
N ASN A 318 -2.93 6.85 13.24
CA ASN A 318 -2.83 5.61 12.48
C ASN A 318 -3.51 4.39 13.15
N ILE A 319 -3.68 4.42 14.48
CA ILE A 319 -4.40 3.38 15.21
C ILE A 319 -5.88 3.41 14.85
N GLU A 320 -6.52 4.61 14.82
CA GLU A 320 -7.91 4.77 14.42
C GLU A 320 -8.13 4.34 12.96
N VAL A 321 -7.17 4.66 12.08
CA VAL A 321 -7.22 4.19 10.68
C VAL A 321 -7.10 2.66 10.59
N ALA A 322 -6.23 2.05 11.41
CA ALA A 322 -6.12 0.61 11.50
C ALA A 322 -7.38 -0.05 12.10
N ASP A 323 -8.08 0.63 13.03
CA ASP A 323 -9.35 0.16 13.60
C ASP A 323 -10.46 0.09 12.54
N LEU A 324 -10.53 1.09 11.64
CA LEU A 324 -11.46 1.05 10.50
C LEU A 324 -11.22 -0.18 9.63
N LEU A 325 -9.95 -0.46 9.30
CA LEU A 325 -9.61 -1.66 8.52
C LEU A 325 -9.96 -2.94 9.25
N SER A 326 -9.62 -3.07 10.54
CA SER A 326 -9.96 -4.27 11.32
C SER A 326 -11.45 -4.51 11.38
N LYS A 327 -12.26 -3.45 11.58
CA LYS A 327 -13.71 -3.52 11.57
C LYS A 327 -14.23 -4.02 10.21
N TRP A 328 -13.74 -3.47 9.12
CA TRP A 328 -14.16 -3.87 7.78
C TRP A 328 -13.79 -5.33 7.48
N LEU A 329 -12.57 -5.78 7.85
CA LEU A 329 -12.15 -7.17 7.69
C LEU A 329 -13.06 -8.13 8.46
N TYR A 330 -13.43 -7.78 9.70
CA TYR A 330 -14.38 -8.54 10.49
C TYR A 330 -15.77 -8.62 9.83
N GLU A 331 -16.30 -7.49 9.33
CA GLU A 331 -17.59 -7.42 8.65
C GLU A 331 -17.63 -8.26 7.35
N LYS A 332 -16.48 -8.45 6.71
CA LYS A 332 -16.32 -9.26 5.49
C LYS A 332 -15.92 -10.71 5.78
N ASN A 333 -15.78 -11.13 7.04
CA ASN A 333 -15.31 -12.48 7.47
C ASN A 333 -13.91 -12.80 6.89
N LEU A 334 -13.02 -11.81 6.89
CA LEU A 334 -11.66 -11.91 6.41
C LEU A 334 -10.60 -11.85 7.53
N ASP A 335 -11.04 -11.84 8.76
CA ASP A 335 -10.20 -11.74 9.96
C ASP A 335 -9.86 -13.10 10.59
#